data_79e19e106c33227eaa14177b5c7980bc
#
_entry.id   79e19e106c33227eaa14177b5c7980bc
#
_cell.length_a   1.000
_cell.length_b   1.000
_cell.length_c   1.000
_cell.angle_alpha   90.00
_cell.angle_beta   90.00
_cell.angle_gamma   90.00
#
_symmetry.space_group_name_H-M   'P 1'
#
loop_
_entity.id
_entity.type
_entity.pdbx_description
1 polymer ?
#
loop_
_entity_poly.entity_id
_entity_poly.type
_entity_poly.pdbx_seq_one_letter_code
_entity_poly.pdbx_strand_id
1 'polypeptide(L)'
;MNGGNMPQVHSRILVGLLMILTMMPVSAFAQSTSFIASSTPARIPSVANPCPRFAPGSVIHQPSALFSQNGVLSVQFSYQSTTDSANRTLYCFMTPAGLENPTLHVRPGDHLIITVTNNTQPLGFMMMLDAPNCGPGGNQMTFSSLNIHYHGTNTSPTCHSDEVIKTIINSGETFQYNVAFPSNEPPGLYWYHPHVHGIAEKAVLGGASGAIVVDGIENVQPAVSGLHQRILMIRDQPTVQFQEQMLMESPGGTPNGIPFQDVTVANISTNTMTDTTQNPPVTTYTPAILHMEGGETQFWRVSNSTADTILDLQLRFDGVAQTLRVVAVDGVVVNSQDGSQPSGLIPVTHFRLPPASRVEFLASAPPASVKLAQLVTLNILTGQNGDDDPNRPLFNVQLVNEDDEAAEDDRVGQFSSVNLNQKRFAGLATAPIAAKRVVFFNENQPTQFFMDVQGQPEQPFNPNAAPAITATQGTVEEWTVENHTLENHEFHFHQLHFLLESQNNFGINRDQEPPAITGQYLDMVEVPNWDGNLDHPYPSVTLRIDFRGHDIGDFVSHCHILNHEDLGMMNIIRVVPPAKSANTNAARKATVSAKTGSSTKRSGLLPTSTGVMGNMKMN
;
A
#
# COMPACT_ATOMS: atom_id res chain seq x y z
N MET A 1 53.29 8.57 -60.24
CA MET A 1 53.73 7.24 -60.67
C MET A 1 52.61 6.31 -60.28
N ASN A 2 51.93 5.89 -61.29
CA ASN A 2 51.47 4.56 -61.67
C ASN A 2 50.68 3.81 -60.61
N GLY A 3 49.46 3.44 -60.81
CA GLY A 3 48.73 2.95 -61.95
C GLY A 3 47.91 1.77 -61.48
N GLY A 4 46.66 1.77 -61.66
CA GLY A 4 45.84 1.09 -62.64
C GLY A 4 45.41 -0.27 -62.11
N ASN A 5 44.25 -0.81 -62.18
CA ASN A 5 43.20 -0.85 -63.20
C ASN A 5 42.01 -1.64 -62.64
N MET A 6 40.82 -1.20 -62.96
CA MET A 6 39.66 -2.10 -63.19
C MET A 6 39.84 -2.88 -64.49
N PRO A 7 39.12 -3.98 -64.78
CA PRO A 7 37.80 -3.87 -65.45
C PRO A 7 36.76 -4.95 -65.10
N GLN A 8 35.50 -4.57 -65.19
CA GLN A 8 34.46 -4.87 -66.19
C GLN A 8 33.84 -6.27 -66.20
N VAL A 9 32.57 -6.30 -65.84
CA VAL A 9 31.36 -6.53 -66.66
C VAL A 9 31.23 -7.90 -67.39
N HIS A 10 30.14 -8.61 -67.08
CA HIS A 10 29.23 -9.15 -68.11
C HIS A 10 27.83 -9.47 -67.60
N SER A 11 26.90 -8.96 -68.33
CA SER A 11 25.43 -9.06 -68.38
C SER A 11 24.99 -10.38 -69.06
N ARG A 12 23.74 -10.79 -68.75
CA ARG A 12 22.70 -11.46 -69.55
C ARG A 12 21.97 -12.51 -68.75
N ILE A 13 20.71 -12.83 -68.83
CA ILE A 13 19.55 -12.51 -69.71
C ILE A 13 18.29 -13.00 -68.97
N LEU A 14 17.24 -12.28 -69.13
CA LEU A 14 15.82 -12.43 -68.91
C LEU A 14 15.22 -13.78 -69.42
N VAL A 15 14.38 -14.46 -68.59
CA VAL A 15 13.22 -15.21 -69.12
C VAL A 15 12.06 -15.07 -68.14
N GLY A 16 10.99 -14.47 -68.61
CA GLY A 16 9.73 -14.31 -67.88
C GLY A 16 8.89 -15.60 -67.93
N LEU A 17 8.18 -15.84 -66.86
CA LEU A 17 7.01 -16.73 -66.89
C LEU A 17 5.88 -16.10 -66.10
N LEU A 18 4.84 -15.76 -66.86
CA LEU A 18 3.55 -15.22 -66.42
C LEU A 18 2.73 -16.38 -65.87
N MET A 19 2.41 -16.36 -64.54
CA MET A 19 1.35 -17.23 -64.02
C MET A 19 0.25 -16.40 -63.39
N ILE A 20 -0.92 -16.64 -63.88
CA ILE A 20 -2.21 -16.08 -63.53
C ILE A 20 -2.57 -16.52 -62.12
N LEU A 21 -2.79 -15.57 -61.19
CA LEU A 21 -3.26 -15.79 -59.83
C LEU A 21 -4.80 -15.69 -59.84
N THR A 22 -5.47 -16.83 -59.70
CA THR A 22 -6.90 -16.88 -59.39
C THR A 22 -7.12 -16.60 -57.91
N MET A 23 -7.84 -15.50 -57.64
CA MET A 23 -8.30 -15.18 -56.28
C MET A 23 -9.38 -16.19 -55.83
N MET A 24 -9.10 -16.95 -54.75
CA MET A 24 -10.14 -17.58 -53.95
C MET A 24 -10.26 -16.83 -52.61
N PRO A 25 -11.47 -16.61 -52.09
CA PRO A 25 -11.65 -15.96 -50.81
C PRO A 25 -11.27 -16.91 -49.67
N VAL A 26 -10.31 -16.51 -48.83
CA VAL A 26 -9.99 -17.19 -47.59
C VAL A 26 -11.02 -16.76 -46.55
N SER A 27 -11.94 -17.67 -46.24
CA SER A 27 -12.81 -17.56 -45.05
C SER A 27 -11.95 -17.72 -43.78
N ALA A 28 -11.80 -16.64 -43.04
CA ALA A 28 -11.18 -16.69 -41.73
C ALA A 28 -12.09 -17.45 -40.75
N PHE A 29 -11.78 -18.70 -40.46
CA PHE A 29 -12.30 -19.40 -39.30
C PHE A 29 -11.53 -18.89 -38.06
N ALA A 30 -12.20 -18.10 -37.24
CA ALA A 30 -11.75 -17.81 -35.90
C ALA A 30 -11.85 -19.12 -35.09
N GLN A 31 -10.72 -19.78 -34.89
CA GLN A 31 -10.62 -20.84 -33.88
C GLN A 31 -10.54 -20.17 -32.51
N SER A 32 -11.67 -20.19 -31.79
CA SER A 32 -11.67 -19.98 -30.36
C SER A 32 -10.96 -21.15 -29.70
N THR A 33 -9.69 -20.99 -29.36
CA THR A 33 -9.02 -21.90 -28.43
C THR A 33 -9.59 -21.67 -27.03
N SER A 34 -10.60 -22.46 -26.67
CA SER A 34 -11.00 -22.65 -25.28
C SER A 34 -9.85 -23.34 -24.58
N PHE A 35 -9.09 -22.60 -23.76
CA PHE A 35 -8.19 -23.19 -22.78
C PHE A 35 -9.07 -23.92 -21.74
N ILE A 36 -9.10 -25.25 -21.83
CA ILE A 36 -9.58 -26.09 -20.74
C ILE A 36 -8.51 -25.94 -19.65
N ALA A 37 -8.87 -25.22 -18.58
CA ALA A 37 -8.04 -25.12 -17.39
C ALA A 37 -7.85 -26.55 -16.84
N SER A 38 -6.61 -27.02 -16.87
CA SER A 38 -6.20 -28.24 -16.15
C SER A 38 -6.43 -28.02 -14.67
N SER A 39 -7.22 -28.85 -14.03
CA SER A 39 -7.73 -28.71 -12.66
C SER A 39 -6.71 -29.02 -11.56
N THR A 40 -5.44 -29.00 -11.83
CA THR A 40 -4.37 -29.06 -10.82
C THR A 40 -3.36 -27.95 -11.12
N PRO A 41 -3.34 -26.85 -10.33
CA PRO A 41 -2.30 -25.86 -10.48
C PRO A 41 -0.95 -26.53 -10.19
N ALA A 42 -0.03 -26.42 -11.15
CA ALA A 42 1.32 -26.91 -10.95
C ALA A 42 1.92 -26.12 -9.78
N ARG A 43 2.26 -26.81 -8.70
CA ARG A 43 2.94 -26.21 -7.55
C ARG A 43 4.25 -25.61 -8.02
N ILE A 44 4.46 -24.30 -7.78
CA ILE A 44 5.74 -23.65 -8.07
C ILE A 44 6.81 -24.36 -7.22
N PRO A 45 7.93 -24.85 -7.80
CA PRO A 45 8.96 -25.50 -7.02
C PRO A 45 9.50 -24.56 -5.94
N SER A 46 9.75 -25.07 -4.73
CA SER A 46 10.41 -24.31 -3.68
C SER A 46 11.84 -23.96 -4.12
N VAL A 47 12.21 -22.69 -4.02
CA VAL A 47 13.59 -22.24 -4.26
C VAL A 47 14.45 -22.69 -3.09
N ALA A 48 15.66 -23.16 -3.36
CA ALA A 48 16.63 -23.41 -2.30
C ALA A 48 17.00 -22.08 -1.63
N ASN A 49 16.77 -21.99 -0.31
CA ASN A 49 16.95 -20.77 0.48
C ASN A 49 16.01 -19.62 0.05
N PRO A 50 14.67 -19.80 0.16
CA PRO A 50 13.74 -18.69 -0.04
C PRO A 50 13.97 -17.62 1.05
N CYS A 51 13.58 -16.37 0.75
CA CYS A 51 13.66 -15.22 1.65
C CYS A 51 15.10 -14.91 2.11
N PRO A 52 16.06 -14.65 1.21
CA PRO A 52 17.46 -14.39 1.56
C PRO A 52 17.61 -13.13 2.41
N ARG A 53 18.63 -13.14 3.28
CA ARG A 53 19.09 -11.98 4.05
C ARG A 53 20.56 -11.78 3.78
N PHE A 54 20.96 -10.51 3.70
CA PHE A 54 22.35 -10.13 3.42
C PHE A 54 23.09 -9.81 4.71
N ALA A 55 24.41 -10.01 4.67
CA ALA A 55 25.25 -9.73 5.83
C ALA A 55 25.23 -8.23 6.19
N PRO A 56 25.32 -7.87 7.48
CA PRO A 56 25.52 -6.48 7.89
C PRO A 56 26.72 -5.84 7.17
N GLY A 57 26.58 -4.57 6.78
CA GLY A 57 27.60 -3.85 6.02
C GLY A 57 27.65 -4.18 4.52
N SER A 58 26.72 -4.97 4.00
CA SER A 58 26.60 -5.20 2.55
C SER A 58 26.18 -3.95 1.81
N VAL A 59 26.51 -3.87 0.51
CA VAL A 59 26.05 -2.81 -0.38
C VAL A 59 24.56 -3.00 -0.69
N ILE A 60 23.80 -1.91 -0.66
CA ILE A 60 22.41 -1.88 -1.05
C ILE A 60 22.33 -1.99 -2.58
N HIS A 61 21.62 -2.99 -3.06
CA HIS A 61 21.23 -3.15 -4.46
C HIS A 61 19.77 -2.77 -4.65
N GLN A 62 19.42 -2.29 -5.84
CA GLN A 62 18.01 -2.05 -6.20
C GLN A 62 17.24 -3.38 -6.12
N PRO A 63 16.02 -3.35 -5.57
CA PRO A 63 15.13 -4.51 -5.66
C PRO A 63 14.89 -4.88 -7.14
N SER A 64 14.89 -6.18 -7.45
CA SER A 64 14.50 -6.63 -8.79
C SER A 64 13.15 -6.08 -9.18
N ALA A 65 13.00 -5.61 -10.42
CA ALA A 65 11.81 -4.94 -10.89
C ALA A 65 11.08 -5.71 -12.01
N LEU A 66 9.75 -5.62 -12.00
CA LEU A 66 8.87 -6.14 -13.03
C LEU A 66 8.00 -5.01 -13.57
N PHE A 67 7.88 -4.90 -14.90
CA PHE A 67 7.25 -3.75 -15.54
C PHE A 67 5.99 -4.15 -16.32
N SER A 68 4.94 -3.31 -16.23
CA SER A 68 3.74 -3.48 -17.04
C SER A 68 4.04 -3.30 -18.53
N GLN A 69 3.40 -4.12 -19.36
CA GLN A 69 3.49 -4.07 -20.81
C GLN A 69 2.09 -4.02 -21.42
N ASN A 70 1.86 -3.04 -22.28
CA ASN A 70 0.56 -2.86 -22.94
C ASN A 70 -0.63 -2.78 -21.97
N GLY A 71 -0.44 -2.11 -20.83
CA GLY A 71 -1.48 -1.91 -19.82
C GLY A 71 -1.67 -3.08 -18.85
N VAL A 72 -0.77 -4.07 -18.83
CA VAL A 72 -0.88 -5.24 -17.93
C VAL A 72 0.48 -5.62 -17.37
N LEU A 73 0.53 -5.85 -16.05
CA LEU A 73 1.62 -6.57 -15.38
C LEU A 73 1.07 -7.91 -14.87
N SER A 74 1.59 -9.03 -15.37
CA SER A 74 1.21 -10.37 -14.92
C SER A 74 2.36 -11.02 -14.15
N VAL A 75 2.10 -11.42 -12.91
CA VAL A 75 3.11 -11.98 -12.00
C VAL A 75 2.61 -13.30 -11.39
N GLN A 76 3.52 -14.25 -11.24
CA GLN A 76 3.28 -15.46 -10.46
C GLN A 76 4.09 -15.38 -9.17
N PHE A 77 3.43 -15.56 -8.03
CA PHE A 77 4.07 -15.62 -6.73
C PHE A 77 3.91 -16.98 -6.07
N SER A 78 4.96 -17.44 -5.45
CA SER A 78 4.96 -18.46 -4.42
C SER A 78 5.18 -17.75 -3.07
N TYR A 79 4.17 -17.71 -2.22
CA TYR A 79 4.33 -17.26 -0.83
C TYR A 79 4.98 -18.38 -0.03
N GLN A 80 6.13 -18.10 0.56
CA GLN A 80 6.97 -19.11 1.22
C GLN A 80 7.39 -18.65 2.60
N SER A 81 7.74 -19.62 3.44
CA SER A 81 8.42 -19.37 4.72
C SER A 81 9.70 -20.19 4.82
N THR A 82 10.67 -19.65 5.52
CA THR A 82 11.93 -20.32 5.87
C THR A 82 12.35 -19.90 7.28
N THR A 83 13.40 -20.54 7.80
CA THR A 83 14.00 -20.17 9.09
C THR A 83 15.44 -19.73 8.84
N ASP A 84 15.84 -18.57 9.36
CA ASP A 84 17.20 -18.08 9.26
C ASP A 84 18.15 -18.74 10.27
N SER A 85 19.42 -18.38 10.22
CA SER A 85 20.46 -18.92 11.13
C SER A 85 20.23 -18.54 12.60
N ALA A 86 19.44 -17.53 12.87
CA ALA A 86 19.02 -17.11 14.20
C ALA A 86 17.72 -17.76 14.65
N ASN A 87 17.20 -18.73 13.88
CA ASN A 87 15.94 -19.44 14.12
C ASN A 87 14.69 -18.54 14.01
N ARG A 88 14.77 -17.37 13.34
CA ARG A 88 13.60 -16.52 13.07
C ARG A 88 12.84 -17.02 11.85
N THR A 89 11.52 -16.97 11.89
CA THR A 89 10.69 -17.32 10.74
C THR A 89 10.63 -16.15 9.77
N LEU A 90 11.06 -16.38 8.52
CA LEU A 90 11.00 -15.41 7.43
C LEU A 90 9.88 -15.79 6.46
N TYR A 91 9.26 -14.77 5.86
CA TYR A 91 8.23 -14.92 4.83
C TYR A 91 8.58 -14.08 3.61
N CYS A 92 8.25 -14.55 2.42
CA CYS A 92 8.46 -13.79 1.18
C CYS A 92 7.60 -14.28 0.03
N PHE A 93 7.43 -13.40 -0.97
CA PHE A 93 6.85 -13.71 -2.27
C PHE A 93 7.98 -13.96 -3.26
N MET A 94 8.03 -15.17 -3.81
CA MET A 94 9.05 -15.57 -4.79
C MET A 94 8.43 -15.73 -6.17
N THR A 95 9.08 -15.19 -7.18
CA THR A 95 8.72 -15.48 -8.57
C THR A 95 9.33 -16.80 -9.02
N PRO A 96 8.86 -17.43 -10.13
CA PRO A 96 9.50 -18.60 -10.71
C PRO A 96 10.96 -18.37 -11.16
N ALA A 97 11.32 -17.12 -11.44
CA ALA A 97 12.69 -16.73 -11.77
C ALA A 97 13.59 -16.57 -10.54
N GLY A 98 13.06 -16.73 -9.33
CA GLY A 98 13.82 -16.60 -8.08
C GLY A 98 13.95 -15.16 -7.57
N LEU A 99 13.14 -14.22 -8.06
CA LEU A 99 13.11 -12.85 -7.55
C LEU A 99 12.29 -12.82 -6.25
N GLU A 100 12.88 -12.32 -5.18
CA GLU A 100 12.22 -12.12 -3.89
C GLU A 100 11.55 -10.74 -3.84
N ASN A 101 10.26 -10.69 -3.47
CA ASN A 101 9.51 -9.46 -3.23
C ASN A 101 9.80 -8.36 -4.28
N PRO A 102 9.69 -8.65 -5.60
CA PRO A 102 10.10 -7.70 -6.63
C PRO A 102 9.31 -6.40 -6.56
N THR A 103 9.92 -5.31 -6.99
CA THR A 103 9.22 -4.06 -7.25
C THR A 103 8.30 -4.24 -8.47
N LEU A 104 7.04 -3.85 -8.32
CA LEU A 104 6.04 -3.94 -9.36
C LEU A 104 5.81 -2.54 -9.97
N HIS A 105 6.24 -2.34 -11.22
CA HIS A 105 6.03 -1.08 -11.95
C HIS A 105 4.76 -1.15 -12.78
N VAL A 106 3.82 -0.27 -12.47
CA VAL A 106 2.55 -0.08 -13.17
C VAL A 106 2.36 1.38 -13.55
N ARG A 107 1.41 1.66 -14.43
CA ARG A 107 1.01 3.01 -14.80
C ARG A 107 -0.42 3.29 -14.39
N PRO A 108 -0.81 4.54 -14.22
CA PRO A 108 -2.23 4.87 -14.06
C PRO A 108 -3.06 4.27 -15.20
N GLY A 109 -4.08 3.49 -14.84
CA GLY A 109 -4.94 2.77 -15.79
C GLY A 109 -4.51 1.34 -16.12
N ASP A 110 -3.39 0.85 -15.60
CA ASP A 110 -2.93 -0.53 -15.83
C ASP A 110 -3.68 -1.54 -14.96
N HIS A 111 -3.57 -2.80 -15.36
CA HIS A 111 -4.01 -3.95 -14.58
C HIS A 111 -2.82 -4.73 -14.03
N LEU A 112 -2.86 -5.05 -12.75
CA LEU A 112 -1.93 -5.95 -12.08
C LEU A 112 -2.61 -7.30 -11.85
N ILE A 113 -2.13 -8.34 -12.52
CA ILE A 113 -2.63 -9.72 -12.38
C ILE A 113 -1.61 -10.51 -11.59
N ILE A 114 -1.95 -10.87 -10.35
CA ILE A 114 -1.10 -11.71 -9.49
C ILE A 114 -1.75 -13.07 -9.31
N THR A 115 -1.05 -14.12 -9.73
CA THR A 115 -1.40 -15.50 -9.35
C THR A 115 -0.49 -15.92 -8.21
N VAL A 116 -1.02 -16.02 -6.99
CA VAL A 116 -0.26 -16.40 -5.81
C VAL A 116 -0.63 -17.82 -5.36
N THR A 117 0.40 -18.64 -5.08
CA THR A 117 0.26 -19.93 -4.41
C THR A 117 0.84 -19.84 -3.00
N ASN A 118 0.06 -20.15 -2.00
CA ASN A 118 0.53 -20.22 -0.62
C ASN A 118 1.25 -21.55 -0.36
N ASN A 119 2.57 -21.52 -0.37
CA ASN A 119 3.44 -22.68 -0.15
C ASN A 119 3.99 -22.78 1.29
N THR A 120 3.43 -22.03 2.23
CA THR A 120 3.80 -22.16 3.65
C THR A 120 3.34 -23.50 4.23
N GLN A 121 3.91 -23.89 5.37
CA GLN A 121 3.42 -25.07 6.08
C GLN A 121 2.02 -24.83 6.65
N PRO A 122 1.11 -25.82 6.58
CA PRO A 122 -0.22 -25.67 7.15
C PRO A 122 -0.15 -25.58 8.67
N LEU A 123 -0.79 -24.55 9.23
CA LEU A 123 -0.94 -24.34 10.67
C LEU A 123 -2.41 -24.51 11.07
N GLY A 124 -2.66 -24.62 12.37
CA GLY A 124 -3.98 -24.93 12.92
C GLY A 124 -5.08 -23.93 12.54
N PHE A 125 -6.31 -24.31 12.83
CA PHE A 125 -7.51 -23.48 12.66
C PHE A 125 -7.44 -22.24 13.56
N MET A 126 -7.88 -21.10 13.03
CA MET A 126 -7.92 -19.82 13.72
C MET A 126 -9.37 -19.39 13.99
N MET A 127 -10.16 -19.16 12.95
CA MET A 127 -11.57 -18.76 13.06
C MET A 127 -12.39 -19.13 11.82
N MET A 128 -13.73 -18.99 11.96
CA MET A 128 -14.67 -19.11 10.84
C MET A 128 -15.13 -17.71 10.41
N LEU A 129 -15.14 -17.48 9.10
CA LEU A 129 -15.75 -16.31 8.50
C LEU A 129 -17.19 -16.60 8.06
N ASP A 130 -18.08 -15.63 8.16
CA ASP A 130 -19.42 -15.73 7.61
C ASP A 130 -19.40 -15.64 6.07
N ALA A 131 -20.30 -16.33 5.43
CA ALA A 131 -20.51 -16.20 3.99
C ALA A 131 -21.22 -14.87 3.64
N PRO A 132 -20.99 -14.29 2.43
CA PRO A 132 -20.07 -14.73 1.39
C PRO A 132 -18.62 -14.35 1.72
N ASN A 133 -17.69 -15.17 1.28
CA ASN A 133 -16.26 -14.95 1.38
C ASN A 133 -15.59 -14.96 0.01
N CYS A 134 -14.32 -14.55 -0.03
CA CYS A 134 -13.49 -14.55 -1.21
C CYS A 134 -12.31 -15.51 -1.00
N GLY A 135 -11.79 -16.04 -2.09
CA GLY A 135 -10.63 -16.95 -2.06
C GLY A 135 -10.99 -18.44 -1.96
N PRO A 136 -10.01 -19.31 -2.24
CA PRO A 136 -10.21 -20.77 -2.29
C PRO A 136 -10.33 -21.41 -0.90
N GLY A 137 -9.82 -20.77 0.17
CA GLY A 137 -9.89 -21.25 1.56
C GLY A 137 -11.31 -21.34 2.12
N GLY A 138 -12.30 -20.93 1.33
CA GLY A 138 -13.67 -20.88 1.77
C GLY A 138 -13.82 -19.96 2.97
N ASN A 139 -14.52 -20.38 4.00
CA ASN A 139 -14.72 -19.61 5.22
C ASN A 139 -13.84 -20.04 6.41
N GLN A 140 -12.84 -20.86 6.17
CA GLN A 140 -11.90 -21.35 7.18
C GLN A 140 -10.61 -20.53 7.18
N MET A 141 -10.37 -19.74 8.22
CA MET A 141 -9.11 -19.05 8.44
C MET A 141 -8.18 -19.88 9.34
N THR A 142 -6.92 -19.98 8.96
CA THR A 142 -5.87 -20.71 9.67
C THR A 142 -4.70 -19.79 9.99
N PHE A 143 -3.81 -20.16 10.90
CA PHE A 143 -2.58 -19.41 11.20
C PHE A 143 -1.54 -19.40 10.07
N SER A 144 -1.86 -19.98 8.91
CA SER A 144 -1.07 -19.90 7.68
C SER A 144 -1.87 -19.36 6.49
N SER A 145 -3.02 -18.77 6.73
CA SER A 145 -3.81 -18.10 5.68
C SER A 145 -3.07 -16.89 5.12
N LEU A 146 -3.34 -16.57 3.88
CA LEU A 146 -2.76 -15.46 3.13
C LEU A 146 -3.86 -14.67 2.43
N ASN A 147 -3.67 -13.38 2.33
CA ASN A 147 -4.21 -12.47 1.31
C ASN A 147 -3.12 -11.47 0.94
N ILE A 148 -3.41 -10.56 0.01
CA ILE A 148 -2.49 -9.47 -0.36
C ILE A 148 -3.28 -8.17 -0.35
N HIS A 149 -2.76 -7.17 0.38
CA HIS A 149 -3.18 -5.78 0.33
C HIS A 149 -2.23 -4.97 -0.56
N TYR A 150 -2.80 -4.04 -1.33
CA TYR A 150 -2.08 -3.12 -2.21
C TYR A 150 -2.10 -1.72 -1.59
N HIS A 151 -1.24 -1.54 -0.61
CA HIS A 151 -1.27 -0.42 0.32
C HIS A 151 -1.10 0.94 -0.37
N GLY A 152 -2.01 1.85 -0.07
CA GLY A 152 -2.06 3.23 -0.54
C GLY A 152 -2.68 3.39 -1.93
N THR A 153 -2.94 2.31 -2.66
CA THR A 153 -3.55 2.37 -4.00
C THR A 153 -5.06 2.57 -3.92
N ASN A 154 -5.63 3.30 -4.88
CA ASN A 154 -7.08 3.46 -4.99
C ASN A 154 -7.72 2.33 -5.79
N THR A 155 -7.54 1.12 -5.34
CA THR A 155 -8.03 -0.10 -5.96
C THR A 155 -9.33 -0.57 -5.31
N SER A 156 -10.13 -1.36 -6.03
CA SER A 156 -11.47 -1.73 -5.57
C SER A 156 -11.45 -2.72 -4.39
N PRO A 157 -12.26 -2.55 -3.32
CA PRO A 157 -12.36 -3.49 -2.20
C PRO A 157 -13.23 -4.72 -2.55
N THR A 158 -13.18 -5.19 -3.79
CA THR A 158 -13.97 -6.33 -4.24
C THR A 158 -13.14 -7.59 -4.36
N CYS A 159 -13.80 -8.75 -4.32
CA CYS A 159 -13.15 -10.05 -4.52
C CYS A 159 -12.33 -10.06 -5.82
N HIS A 160 -11.16 -10.65 -5.79
CA HIS A 160 -10.11 -10.64 -6.82
C HIS A 160 -9.40 -9.28 -7.03
N SER A 161 -9.74 -8.25 -6.27
CA SER A 161 -9.00 -6.99 -6.21
C SER A 161 -8.42 -6.81 -4.80
N ASP A 162 -8.66 -5.72 -4.11
CA ASP A 162 -8.07 -5.43 -2.79
C ASP A 162 -9.04 -5.72 -1.64
N GLU A 163 -9.71 -6.86 -1.67
CA GLU A 163 -10.57 -7.35 -0.60
C GLU A 163 -9.73 -8.09 0.43
N VAL A 164 -9.59 -7.56 1.64
CA VAL A 164 -8.73 -8.10 2.70
C VAL A 164 -9.49 -8.70 3.88
N ILE A 165 -10.80 -8.44 4.01
CA ILE A 165 -11.59 -8.87 5.18
C ILE A 165 -11.91 -10.36 5.12
N LYS A 166 -12.23 -10.88 3.92
CA LYS A 166 -12.75 -12.23 3.70
C LYS A 166 -12.01 -13.02 2.63
N THR A 167 -10.93 -12.50 2.06
CA THR A 167 -10.08 -13.25 1.13
C THR A 167 -9.18 -14.18 1.91
N ILE A 168 -9.35 -15.49 1.71
CA ILE A 168 -8.60 -16.54 2.39
C ILE A 168 -7.95 -17.47 1.37
N ILE A 169 -6.63 -17.58 1.45
CA ILE A 169 -5.78 -18.48 0.65
C ILE A 169 -4.99 -19.35 1.63
N ASN A 170 -5.47 -20.55 1.91
CA ASN A 170 -4.81 -21.44 2.86
C ASN A 170 -3.58 -22.12 2.26
N SER A 171 -2.77 -22.75 3.10
CA SER A 171 -1.59 -23.48 2.67
C SER A 171 -1.92 -24.51 1.57
N GLY A 172 -1.15 -24.49 0.48
CA GLY A 172 -1.33 -25.33 -0.70
C GLY A 172 -2.31 -24.78 -1.74
N GLU A 173 -3.04 -23.71 -1.45
CA GLU A 173 -4.03 -23.12 -2.35
C GLU A 173 -3.44 -22.03 -3.25
N THR A 174 -4.13 -21.78 -4.37
CA THR A 174 -3.75 -20.77 -5.36
C THR A 174 -4.92 -19.83 -5.61
N PHE A 175 -4.65 -18.53 -5.68
CA PHE A 175 -5.64 -17.50 -5.97
C PHE A 175 -5.10 -16.51 -7.01
N GLN A 176 -5.99 -15.93 -7.81
CA GLN A 176 -5.63 -14.91 -8.78
C GLN A 176 -6.31 -13.58 -8.43
N TYR A 177 -5.49 -12.56 -8.25
CA TYR A 177 -5.91 -11.17 -8.20
C TYR A 177 -5.91 -10.55 -9.58
N ASN A 178 -6.80 -9.59 -9.82
CA ASN A 178 -6.86 -8.74 -10.99
C ASN A 178 -7.18 -7.32 -10.53
N VAL A 179 -6.15 -6.59 -10.20
CA VAL A 179 -6.22 -5.26 -9.59
C VAL A 179 -6.16 -4.22 -10.69
N ALA A 180 -7.20 -3.42 -10.82
CA ALA A 180 -7.26 -2.33 -11.80
C ALA A 180 -6.86 -1.01 -11.13
N PHE A 181 -5.74 -0.43 -11.55
CA PHE A 181 -5.35 0.91 -11.14
C PHE A 181 -6.20 1.95 -11.86
N PRO A 182 -6.77 2.95 -11.16
CA PRO A 182 -7.50 4.02 -11.83
C PRO A 182 -6.57 4.87 -12.69
N SER A 183 -7.11 5.44 -13.77
CA SER A 183 -6.34 6.28 -14.70
C SER A 183 -5.85 7.61 -14.09
N ASN A 184 -6.33 7.94 -12.90
CA ASN A 184 -5.93 9.09 -12.10
C ASN A 184 -5.17 8.71 -10.82
N GLU A 185 -4.66 7.47 -10.74
CA GLU A 185 -3.78 7.09 -9.63
C GLU A 185 -2.57 8.02 -9.59
N PRO A 186 -2.22 8.62 -8.45
CA PRO A 186 -1.02 9.45 -8.36
C PRO A 186 0.24 8.64 -8.64
N PRO A 187 1.18 9.15 -9.44
CA PRO A 187 2.46 8.49 -9.63
C PRO A 187 3.35 8.68 -8.39
N GLY A 188 3.83 7.57 -7.84
CA GLY A 188 4.59 7.56 -6.58
C GLY A 188 4.94 6.18 -6.10
N LEU A 189 5.40 6.10 -4.84
CA LEU A 189 5.76 4.86 -4.17
C LEU A 189 4.61 4.33 -3.33
N TYR A 190 4.26 3.07 -3.56
CA TYR A 190 3.28 2.25 -2.86
C TYR A 190 3.92 0.92 -2.49
N TRP A 191 3.19 0.02 -1.83
CA TRP A 191 3.73 -1.29 -1.50
C TRP A 191 2.64 -2.36 -1.38
N TYR A 192 3.03 -3.64 -1.27
CA TYR A 192 2.11 -4.76 -1.08
C TYR A 192 2.58 -5.65 0.05
N HIS A 193 1.63 -6.19 0.83
CA HIS A 193 1.91 -7.07 1.96
C HIS A 193 0.71 -7.96 2.31
N PRO A 194 0.90 -9.05 3.11
CA PRO A 194 -0.21 -9.81 3.69
C PRO A 194 -0.99 -8.97 4.70
N HIS A 195 -2.31 -9.20 4.75
CA HIS A 195 -3.23 -8.46 5.61
C HIS A 195 -4.30 -9.38 6.22
N VAL A 196 -3.94 -10.60 6.61
CA VAL A 196 -4.88 -11.51 7.29
C VAL A 196 -4.89 -11.14 8.76
N HIS A 197 -6.02 -10.64 9.25
CA HIS A 197 -6.21 -10.23 10.66
C HIS A 197 -5.77 -11.33 11.64
N GLY A 198 -5.02 -10.92 12.66
CA GLY A 198 -4.44 -11.78 13.71
C GLY A 198 -3.14 -12.50 13.32
N ILE A 199 -2.60 -12.24 12.10
CA ILE A 199 -1.31 -12.76 11.63
C ILE A 199 -0.59 -11.82 10.65
N ALA A 200 -1.07 -10.59 10.46
CA ALA A 200 -0.45 -9.61 9.57
C ALA A 200 0.94 -9.20 10.07
N GLU A 201 1.07 -8.89 11.36
CA GLU A 201 2.34 -8.57 12.03
C GLU A 201 3.40 -9.63 11.75
N LYS A 202 3.10 -10.89 12.05
CA LYS A 202 4.02 -12.01 11.85
C LYS A 202 4.53 -12.12 10.41
N ALA A 203 3.66 -11.90 9.43
CA ALA A 203 4.03 -12.01 8.02
C ALA A 203 4.92 -10.84 7.57
N VAL A 204 4.64 -9.62 8.03
CA VAL A 204 5.42 -8.42 7.70
C VAL A 204 6.76 -8.42 8.42
N LEU A 205 6.83 -8.72 9.73
CA LEU A 205 8.08 -8.95 10.48
C LEU A 205 8.96 -10.02 9.83
N GLY A 206 8.34 -11.04 9.23
CA GLY A 206 9.04 -12.05 8.45
C GLY A 206 9.59 -11.54 7.12
N GLY A 207 9.23 -10.33 6.68
CA GLY A 207 9.72 -9.68 5.48
C GLY A 207 8.83 -9.82 4.23
N ALA A 208 7.59 -10.29 4.36
CA ALA A 208 6.67 -10.48 3.24
C ALA A 208 6.08 -9.15 2.75
N SER A 209 6.89 -8.32 2.12
CA SER A 209 6.46 -7.06 1.54
C SER A 209 7.31 -6.67 0.33
N GLY A 210 6.74 -5.95 -0.63
CA GLY A 210 7.47 -5.44 -1.78
C GLY A 210 6.90 -4.12 -2.28
N ALA A 211 7.70 -3.35 -3.02
CA ALA A 211 7.31 -2.06 -3.53
C ALA A 211 6.37 -2.18 -4.74
N ILE A 212 5.45 -1.23 -4.85
CA ILE A 212 4.73 -0.90 -6.09
C ILE A 212 5.13 0.52 -6.47
N VAL A 213 5.55 0.71 -7.71
CA VAL A 213 5.81 2.04 -8.26
C VAL A 213 4.75 2.33 -9.31
N VAL A 214 3.96 3.36 -9.07
CA VAL A 214 3.12 3.95 -10.11
C VAL A 214 3.99 4.94 -10.87
N ASP A 215 4.36 4.59 -12.11
CA ASP A 215 5.28 5.35 -12.95
C ASP A 215 4.70 6.69 -13.41
N GLY A 216 5.58 7.65 -13.69
CA GLY A 216 5.22 8.94 -14.27
C GLY A 216 5.35 10.13 -13.34
N ILE A 217 6.01 9.97 -12.18
CA ILE A 217 6.21 11.06 -11.21
C ILE A 217 6.95 12.27 -11.82
N GLU A 218 7.84 12.05 -12.78
CA GLU A 218 8.55 13.10 -13.51
C GLU A 218 7.62 14.03 -14.31
N ASN A 219 6.41 13.57 -14.64
CA ASN A 219 5.41 14.38 -15.34
C ASN A 219 4.70 15.37 -14.40
N VAL A 220 4.67 15.09 -13.10
CA VAL A 220 4.07 15.95 -12.06
C VAL A 220 5.12 16.68 -11.22
N GLN A 221 6.34 16.14 -11.14
CA GLN A 221 7.49 16.77 -10.48
C GLN A 221 8.77 16.66 -11.32
N PRO A 222 8.99 17.61 -12.24
CA PRO A 222 10.13 17.54 -13.16
C PRO A 222 11.51 17.53 -12.50
N ALA A 223 11.60 17.92 -11.22
CA ALA A 223 12.88 17.94 -10.48
C ALA A 223 13.51 16.54 -10.32
N VAL A 224 12.74 15.47 -10.50
CA VAL A 224 13.23 14.08 -10.41
C VAL A 224 13.62 13.48 -11.75
N SER A 225 13.28 14.15 -12.86
CA SER A 225 13.49 13.62 -14.22
C SER A 225 14.97 13.34 -14.49
N GLY A 226 15.27 12.12 -14.93
CA GLY A 226 16.62 11.68 -15.28
C GLY A 226 17.58 11.43 -14.10
N LEU A 227 17.11 11.59 -12.86
CA LEU A 227 17.90 11.23 -11.68
C LEU A 227 17.93 9.71 -11.50
N HIS A 228 19.02 9.19 -10.95
CA HIS A 228 19.06 7.84 -10.42
C HIS A 228 18.10 7.74 -9.24
N GLN A 229 17.24 6.72 -9.24
CA GLN A 229 16.33 6.45 -8.14
C GLN A 229 16.84 5.30 -7.28
N ARG A 230 16.56 5.36 -5.98
CA ARG A 230 16.82 4.29 -5.03
C ARG A 230 15.52 3.93 -4.32
N ILE A 231 15.06 2.70 -4.52
CA ILE A 231 13.90 2.16 -3.80
C ILE A 231 14.41 1.47 -2.55
N LEU A 232 14.12 2.06 -1.40
CA LEU A 232 14.64 1.67 -0.10
C LEU A 232 13.50 1.14 0.77
N MET A 233 13.32 -0.18 0.77
CA MET A 233 12.36 -0.86 1.66
C MET A 233 13.03 -1.07 3.01
N ILE A 234 12.54 -0.37 4.03
CA ILE A 234 12.98 -0.53 5.42
C ILE A 234 11.98 -1.46 6.10
N ARG A 235 12.46 -2.54 6.72
CA ARG A 235 11.66 -3.53 7.44
C ARG A 235 12.21 -3.73 8.83
N ASP A 236 11.36 -4.07 9.75
CA ASP A 236 11.76 -4.60 11.04
C ASP A 236 11.81 -6.14 11.01
N GLN A 237 12.39 -6.68 12.04
CA GLN A 237 12.43 -8.12 12.32
C GLN A 237 12.66 -8.32 13.82
N PRO A 238 12.19 -9.41 14.43
CA PRO A 238 12.44 -9.64 15.84
C PRO A 238 13.94 -9.68 16.14
N THR A 239 14.36 -9.08 17.24
CA THR A 239 15.73 -9.24 17.72
C THR A 239 15.98 -10.69 18.12
N VAL A 240 17.23 -11.16 18.00
CA VAL A 240 17.59 -12.55 18.32
C VAL A 240 17.28 -12.91 19.78
N GLN A 241 17.34 -11.93 20.67
CA GLN A 241 17.08 -12.11 22.10
C GLN A 241 15.61 -12.26 22.45
N PHE A 242 14.69 -11.85 21.57
CA PHE A 242 13.25 -11.75 21.85
C PHE A 242 12.35 -12.56 20.94
N GLN A 243 12.89 -13.49 20.15
CA GLN A 243 12.13 -14.32 19.20
C GLN A 243 10.89 -15.02 19.77
N GLU A 244 10.91 -15.36 21.05
CA GLU A 244 9.81 -16.10 21.71
C GLU A 244 8.75 -15.18 22.32
N GLN A 245 8.98 -13.86 22.35
CA GLN A 245 8.09 -12.87 22.97
C GLN A 245 7.25 -12.07 21.96
N MET A 246 7.23 -12.47 20.72
CA MET A 246 6.59 -11.79 19.57
C MET A 246 5.08 -11.54 19.66
N LEU A 247 4.43 -11.81 20.76
CA LEU A 247 2.97 -11.66 20.87
C LEU A 247 2.55 -10.70 22.00
N MET A 248 3.49 -10.04 22.64
CA MET A 248 3.16 -9.14 23.74
C MET A 248 4.20 -8.03 23.83
N GLU A 249 3.84 -6.85 23.40
CA GLU A 249 4.57 -5.64 23.77
C GLU A 249 4.64 -5.53 25.30
N SER A 250 5.78 -5.11 25.82
CA SER A 250 5.90 -4.87 27.25
C SER A 250 5.49 -3.44 27.54
N PRO A 251 4.43 -3.22 28.31
CA PRO A 251 4.10 -1.87 28.75
C PRO A 251 5.31 -1.19 29.39
N GLY A 252 5.71 -0.02 28.86
CA GLY A 252 6.78 0.77 29.43
C GLY A 252 8.15 0.60 28.80
N GLY A 253 8.21 0.23 27.51
CA GLY A 253 9.42 0.31 26.71
C GLY A 253 10.25 -0.98 26.68
N THR A 254 11.38 -0.90 26.00
CA THR A 254 12.27 -2.04 25.75
C THR A 254 12.83 -2.61 27.06
N PRO A 255 12.66 -3.92 27.34
CA PRO A 255 13.24 -4.53 28.53
C PRO A 255 14.75 -4.36 28.56
N ASN A 256 15.28 -3.76 29.62
CA ASN A 256 16.71 -3.52 29.79
C ASN A 256 17.39 -2.70 28.68
N GLY A 257 16.65 -1.88 27.90
CA GLY A 257 17.18 -1.05 26.83
C GLY A 257 17.58 -1.84 25.57
N ILE A 258 17.05 -3.04 25.37
CA ILE A 258 17.25 -3.83 24.16
C ILE A 258 16.00 -3.60 23.27
N PRO A 259 16.16 -3.12 22.02
CA PRO A 259 15.03 -2.99 21.10
C PRO A 259 14.35 -4.34 20.84
N PHE A 260 13.01 -4.37 20.78
CA PHE A 260 12.26 -5.56 20.39
C PHE A 260 12.52 -5.93 18.93
N GLN A 261 12.58 -4.92 18.07
CA GLN A 261 12.81 -5.10 16.65
C GLN A 261 14.17 -4.57 16.23
N ASP A 262 14.83 -5.36 15.37
CA ASP A 262 15.91 -4.90 14.52
C ASP A 262 15.32 -4.25 13.27
N VAL A 263 16.11 -3.40 12.61
CA VAL A 263 15.74 -2.80 11.33
C VAL A 263 16.65 -3.33 10.23
N THR A 264 16.06 -3.63 9.08
CA THR A 264 16.77 -3.99 7.86
C THR A 264 16.52 -2.96 6.77
N VAL A 265 17.54 -2.71 5.94
CA VAL A 265 17.40 -1.91 4.71
C VAL A 265 17.72 -2.83 3.54
N ALA A 266 16.81 -2.97 2.59
CA ALA A 266 16.97 -3.89 1.45
C ALA A 266 17.41 -5.30 1.89
N ASN A 267 16.81 -5.85 2.94
CA ASN A 267 17.14 -7.14 3.56
C ASN A 267 18.55 -7.25 4.19
N ILE A 268 19.22 -6.13 4.43
CA ILE A 268 20.51 -6.07 5.16
C ILE A 268 20.21 -5.62 6.59
N SER A 269 20.48 -6.50 7.57
CA SER A 269 20.32 -6.14 9.00
C SER A 269 21.38 -5.11 9.41
N THR A 270 20.98 -4.11 10.18
CA THR A 270 21.90 -3.07 10.71
C THR A 270 22.42 -3.40 12.09
N ASN A 271 21.69 -4.22 12.87
CA ASN A 271 22.10 -4.65 14.20
C ASN A 271 23.04 -5.86 14.11
N THR A 272 24.21 -5.77 14.73
CA THR A 272 25.17 -6.87 14.76
C THR A 272 25.26 -7.57 16.11
N MET A 273 25.08 -6.83 17.20
CA MET A 273 25.17 -7.38 18.55
C MET A 273 24.63 -6.39 19.58
N THR A 274 23.94 -6.92 20.57
CA THR A 274 23.61 -6.17 21.82
C THR A 274 24.36 -6.81 22.98
N ASP A 275 25.26 -6.05 23.62
CA ASP A 275 25.99 -6.48 24.81
C ASP A 275 25.15 -6.22 26.07
N THR A 276 24.46 -7.25 26.52
CA THR A 276 23.60 -7.22 27.72
C THR A 276 24.38 -7.27 29.06
N THR A 277 25.71 -7.42 28.98
CA THR A 277 26.56 -7.37 30.19
C THR A 277 26.83 -5.94 30.67
N GLN A 278 26.60 -4.96 29.80
CA GLN A 278 26.65 -3.54 30.14
C GLN A 278 25.35 -3.09 30.83
N ASN A 279 25.42 -2.00 31.55
CA ASN A 279 24.25 -1.36 32.15
C ASN A 279 24.34 0.17 31.95
N PRO A 280 23.55 0.77 31.04
CA PRO A 280 22.58 0.13 30.12
C PRO A 280 23.25 -0.78 29.09
N PRO A 281 22.52 -1.73 28.48
CA PRO A 281 22.99 -2.53 27.35
C PRO A 281 23.49 -1.68 26.19
N VAL A 282 24.49 -2.16 25.48
CA VAL A 282 25.11 -1.43 24.36
C VAL A 282 24.88 -2.21 23.06
N THR A 283 24.17 -1.61 22.12
CA THR A 283 23.95 -2.17 20.79
C THR A 283 24.98 -1.67 19.80
N THR A 284 25.60 -2.61 19.10
CA THR A 284 26.56 -2.33 18.03
C THR A 284 25.86 -2.48 16.68
N TYR A 285 26.01 -1.47 15.84
CA TYR A 285 25.45 -1.46 14.49
C TYR A 285 26.52 -1.55 13.41
N THR A 286 26.24 -2.30 12.34
CA THR A 286 27.00 -2.32 11.10
C THR A 286 26.06 -1.96 9.96
N PRO A 287 25.90 -0.64 9.69
CA PRO A 287 24.90 -0.17 8.72
C PRO A 287 25.23 -0.66 7.30
N ALA A 288 24.20 -0.83 6.49
CA ALA A 288 24.34 -1.09 5.05
C ALA A 288 25.13 0.03 4.36
N ILE A 289 25.51 -0.17 3.11
CA ILE A 289 26.28 0.80 2.31
C ILE A 289 25.47 1.17 1.08
N LEU A 290 25.25 2.47 0.86
CA LEU A 290 24.67 3.02 -0.35
C LEU A 290 25.73 3.80 -1.12
N HIS A 291 25.88 3.52 -2.40
CA HIS A 291 26.82 4.20 -3.28
C HIS A 291 26.21 5.44 -3.93
N MET A 292 27.02 6.49 -4.04
CA MET A 292 26.70 7.71 -4.80
C MET A 292 27.98 8.20 -5.51
N GLU A 293 27.80 8.83 -6.67
CA GLU A 293 28.90 9.53 -7.35
C GLU A 293 29.16 10.91 -6.73
N GLY A 294 30.39 11.39 -6.85
CA GLY A 294 30.76 12.70 -6.33
C GLY A 294 29.97 13.83 -7.00
N GLY A 295 29.20 14.59 -6.21
CA GLY A 295 28.36 15.70 -6.69
C GLY A 295 27.00 15.28 -7.24
N GLU A 296 26.67 14.00 -7.20
CA GLU A 296 25.39 13.46 -7.64
C GLU A 296 24.25 13.93 -6.75
N THR A 297 23.05 13.98 -7.33
CA THR A 297 21.76 14.02 -6.62
C THR A 297 20.96 12.81 -7.05
N GLN A 298 20.54 11.99 -6.09
CA GLN A 298 19.68 10.85 -6.31
C GLN A 298 18.26 11.13 -5.83
N PHE A 299 17.29 10.41 -6.37
CA PHE A 299 15.91 10.38 -5.94
C PHE A 299 15.68 9.15 -5.06
N TRP A 300 15.60 9.34 -3.73
CA TRP A 300 15.38 8.26 -2.79
C TRP A 300 13.89 8.11 -2.50
N ARG A 301 13.42 6.89 -2.69
CA ARG A 301 12.03 6.47 -2.50
C ARG A 301 12.00 5.47 -1.35
N VAL A 302 11.71 5.96 -0.15
CA VAL A 302 11.80 5.22 1.10
C VAL A 302 10.42 4.77 1.54
N SER A 303 10.25 3.45 1.74
CA SER A 303 9.07 2.88 2.38
C SER A 303 9.44 2.39 3.77
N ASN A 304 8.72 2.85 4.78
CA ASN A 304 8.70 2.22 6.08
C ASN A 304 7.76 1.02 6.01
N SER A 305 8.30 -0.14 5.63
CA SER A 305 7.56 -1.40 5.50
C SER A 305 7.75 -2.29 6.75
N THR A 306 7.89 -1.63 7.91
CA THR A 306 7.95 -2.27 9.22
C THR A 306 6.55 -2.69 9.66
N ALA A 307 6.48 -3.64 10.57
CA ALA A 307 5.23 -4.00 11.26
C ALA A 307 4.89 -2.97 12.34
N ASP A 308 5.90 -2.57 13.14
CA ASP A 308 5.66 -1.82 14.37
C ASP A 308 6.59 -0.60 14.54
N THR A 309 7.78 -0.60 13.92
CA THR A 309 8.83 0.41 14.15
C THR A 309 8.51 1.75 13.48
N ILE A 310 8.42 2.81 14.24
CA ILE A 310 8.36 4.18 13.73
C ILE A 310 9.78 4.65 13.39
N LEU A 311 9.95 5.35 12.27
CA LEU A 311 11.23 5.92 11.84
C LEU A 311 11.19 7.45 11.89
N ASP A 312 12.32 8.08 12.21
CA ASP A 312 12.52 9.52 12.03
C ASP A 312 13.83 9.75 11.28
N LEU A 313 13.71 9.81 9.96
CA LEU A 313 14.82 9.77 9.01
C LEU A 313 15.60 11.08 9.01
N GLN A 314 16.92 10.99 9.17
CA GLN A 314 17.83 12.13 9.06
C GLN A 314 19.10 11.75 8.31
N LEU A 315 19.44 12.49 7.25
CA LEU A 315 20.73 12.38 6.58
C LEU A 315 21.76 13.26 7.31
N ARG A 316 22.91 12.70 7.67
CA ARG A 316 23.98 13.37 8.40
C ARG A 316 25.32 13.30 7.67
N PHE A 317 26.04 14.41 7.63
CA PHE A 317 27.43 14.48 7.19
C PHE A 317 28.32 14.89 8.38
N ASP A 318 29.22 14.01 8.81
CA ASP A 318 30.03 14.17 10.01
C ASP A 318 29.19 14.59 11.24
N GLY A 319 28.00 14.00 11.38
CA GLY A 319 27.06 14.28 12.45
C GLY A 319 26.15 15.49 12.23
N VAL A 320 26.36 16.29 11.19
CA VAL A 320 25.53 17.46 10.88
C VAL A 320 24.37 17.08 9.98
N ALA A 321 23.14 17.39 10.41
CA ALA A 321 21.93 17.15 9.66
C ALA A 321 21.93 17.88 8.30
N GLN A 322 21.53 17.18 7.25
CA GLN A 322 21.40 17.71 5.90
C GLN A 322 19.94 17.96 5.55
N THR A 323 19.70 18.86 4.60
CA THR A 323 18.35 19.13 4.10
C THR A 323 17.90 18.03 3.16
N LEU A 324 16.80 17.36 3.50
CA LEU A 324 16.04 16.52 2.60
C LEU A 324 15.03 17.39 1.86
N ARG A 325 14.93 17.25 0.55
CA ARG A 325 13.94 17.97 -0.27
C ARG A 325 12.82 16.98 -0.62
N VAL A 326 11.75 16.98 0.19
CA VAL A 326 10.64 16.05 0.04
C VAL A 326 9.89 16.33 -1.26
N VAL A 327 9.70 15.28 -2.04
CA VAL A 327 9.04 15.23 -3.36
C VAL A 327 7.60 14.76 -3.24
N ALA A 328 7.42 13.65 -2.51
CA ALA A 328 6.12 13.01 -2.33
C ALA A 328 6.04 12.35 -0.95
N VAL A 329 4.82 12.21 -0.45
CA VAL A 329 4.48 11.43 0.75
C VAL A 329 3.32 10.54 0.38
N ASP A 330 3.36 9.28 0.82
CA ASP A 330 2.34 8.26 0.59
C ASP A 330 1.89 8.15 -0.88
N GLY A 331 2.87 8.27 -1.80
CA GLY A 331 2.62 8.17 -3.24
C GLY A 331 2.10 9.44 -3.91
N VAL A 332 1.87 10.53 -3.16
CA VAL A 332 1.33 11.78 -3.71
C VAL A 332 2.38 12.90 -3.62
N VAL A 333 2.61 13.62 -4.73
CA VAL A 333 3.52 14.78 -4.74
C VAL A 333 3.06 15.86 -3.77
N VAL A 334 4.00 16.39 -2.97
CA VAL A 334 3.69 17.38 -1.94
C VAL A 334 3.24 18.72 -2.54
N ASN A 335 2.48 19.51 -1.76
CA ASN A 335 1.92 20.81 -2.14
C ASN A 335 1.04 20.78 -3.40
N SER A 336 0.60 19.63 -3.83
CA SER A 336 -0.33 19.47 -4.94
C SER A 336 -1.74 19.81 -4.52
N GLN A 337 -2.45 20.61 -5.32
CA GLN A 337 -3.85 20.95 -5.06
C GLN A 337 -4.83 19.83 -5.46
N ASP A 338 -4.39 18.91 -6.30
CA ASP A 338 -5.24 17.89 -6.92
C ASP A 338 -4.48 16.62 -7.32
N GLY A 339 -3.27 16.44 -6.81
CA GLY A 339 -2.41 15.28 -7.09
C GLY A 339 -1.72 15.30 -8.46
N SER A 340 -1.90 16.35 -9.26
CA SER A 340 -1.44 16.36 -10.66
C SER A 340 -0.61 17.59 -11.06
N GLN A 341 -0.44 18.57 -10.18
CA GLN A 341 0.28 19.80 -10.52
C GLN A 341 1.73 19.75 -10.03
N PRO A 342 2.69 20.28 -10.81
CA PRO A 342 4.03 20.51 -10.33
C PRO A 342 4.00 21.39 -9.07
N SER A 343 4.72 20.99 -8.06
CA SER A 343 4.70 21.65 -6.75
C SER A 343 6.10 22.01 -6.27
N GLY A 344 6.18 22.92 -5.31
CA GLY A 344 7.42 23.16 -4.59
C GLY A 344 7.74 21.98 -3.66
N LEU A 345 9.04 21.66 -3.54
CA LEU A 345 9.52 20.65 -2.61
C LEU A 345 9.43 21.17 -1.17
N ILE A 346 9.25 20.26 -0.20
CA ILE A 346 9.29 20.64 1.22
C ILE A 346 10.70 20.38 1.75
N PRO A 347 11.47 21.41 2.15
CA PRO A 347 12.77 21.22 2.79
C PRO A 347 12.59 20.87 4.26
N VAL A 348 13.19 19.75 4.69
CA VAL A 348 13.21 19.31 6.09
C VAL A 348 14.62 18.85 6.47
N THR A 349 14.94 18.82 7.77
CA THR A 349 16.20 18.27 8.27
C THR A 349 16.05 16.86 8.84
N HIS A 350 14.83 16.42 9.05
CA HIS A 350 14.43 15.04 9.38
C HIS A 350 12.98 14.84 8.93
N PHE A 351 12.56 13.59 8.82
CA PHE A 351 11.19 13.26 8.42
C PHE A 351 10.70 12.05 9.22
N ARG A 352 9.66 12.26 10.02
CA ARG A 352 9.01 11.20 10.77
C ARG A 352 8.14 10.38 9.85
N LEU A 353 8.39 9.07 9.86
CA LEU A 353 7.83 8.11 8.91
C LEU A 353 7.23 6.94 9.69
N PRO A 354 5.93 6.96 9.99
CA PRO A 354 5.23 5.85 10.66
C PRO A 354 5.34 4.54 9.87
N PRO A 355 5.09 3.38 10.50
CA PRO A 355 4.89 2.13 9.78
C PRO A 355 3.92 2.30 8.62
N ALA A 356 4.22 1.71 7.48
CA ALA A 356 3.50 1.79 6.21
C ALA A 356 3.60 3.11 5.43
N SER A 357 4.02 4.22 6.02
CA SER A 357 4.23 5.46 5.29
C SER A 357 5.40 5.38 4.31
N ARG A 358 5.32 6.21 3.27
CA ARG A 358 6.36 6.35 2.25
C ARG A 358 6.73 7.81 2.10
N VAL A 359 8.03 8.07 2.00
CA VAL A 359 8.56 9.40 1.70
C VAL A 359 9.53 9.34 0.53
N GLU A 360 9.37 10.24 -0.40
CA GLU A 360 10.23 10.35 -1.57
C GLU A 360 10.91 11.71 -1.56
N PHE A 361 12.24 11.73 -1.62
CA PHE A 361 13.00 12.98 -1.51
C PHE A 361 14.31 12.98 -2.34
N LEU A 362 14.82 14.16 -2.59
CA LEU A 362 16.12 14.34 -3.24
C LEU A 362 17.22 14.37 -2.19
N ALA A 363 18.21 13.50 -2.35
CA ALA A 363 19.41 13.41 -1.53
C ALA A 363 20.63 13.79 -2.38
N SER A 364 21.50 14.65 -1.86
CA SER A 364 22.76 15.01 -2.52
C SER A 364 23.92 14.23 -1.93
N ALA A 365 24.86 13.84 -2.79
CA ALA A 365 26.07 13.16 -2.39
C ALA A 365 26.90 14.01 -1.40
N PRO A 366 27.60 13.38 -0.44
CA PRO A 366 28.46 14.11 0.47
C PRO A 366 29.64 14.74 -0.29
N PRO A 367 30.09 15.95 0.10
CA PRO A 367 31.39 16.45 -0.35
C PRO A 367 32.54 15.48 -0.02
N ALA A 368 33.56 15.42 -0.85
CA ALA A 368 34.72 14.52 -0.65
C ALA A 368 35.48 14.76 0.69
N SER A 369 35.26 15.88 1.36
CA SER A 369 35.84 16.18 2.68
C SER A 369 35.09 15.52 3.84
N VAL A 370 33.86 15.05 3.63
CA VAL A 370 33.06 14.35 4.64
C VAL A 370 33.65 12.97 4.90
N LYS A 371 33.83 12.62 6.17
CA LYS A 371 34.41 11.34 6.58
C LYS A 371 33.34 10.28 6.80
N LEU A 372 32.17 10.71 7.26
CA LEU A 372 31.06 9.83 7.56
C LEU A 372 29.75 10.49 7.11
N ALA A 373 29.12 9.90 6.09
CA ALA A 373 27.77 10.27 5.66
C ALA A 373 26.84 9.09 5.96
N GLN A 374 25.73 9.36 6.64
CA GLN A 374 24.79 8.32 7.10
C GLN A 374 23.35 8.78 6.97
N LEU A 375 22.45 7.88 6.55
CA LEU A 375 21.05 7.97 6.92
C LEU A 375 20.86 7.26 8.26
N VAL A 376 20.22 7.94 9.19
CA VAL A 376 19.89 7.43 10.54
C VAL A 376 18.40 7.55 10.79
N THR A 377 17.86 6.77 11.72
CA THR A 377 16.60 7.10 12.39
C THR A 377 16.89 7.71 13.76
N LEU A 378 16.20 8.78 14.13
CA LEU A 378 16.32 9.40 15.43
C LEU A 378 15.55 8.61 16.47
N ASN A 379 15.87 8.85 17.75
CA ASN A 379 15.12 8.26 18.87
C ASN A 379 13.67 8.78 18.89
N ILE A 380 12.74 7.89 19.12
CA ILE A 380 11.32 8.20 19.23
C ILE A 380 10.81 7.65 20.55
N LEU A 381 10.16 8.51 21.33
CA LEU A 381 9.43 8.11 22.52
C LEU A 381 7.98 7.90 22.11
N THR A 382 7.50 6.70 22.28
CA THR A 382 6.16 6.29 21.82
C THR A 382 5.10 6.40 22.93
N GLY A 383 5.48 6.76 24.13
CA GLY A 383 4.59 6.95 25.27
C GLY A 383 4.88 6.01 26.43
N GLN A 384 4.02 6.05 27.47
CA GLN A 384 4.25 5.26 28.70
C GLN A 384 4.01 3.76 28.49
N ASN A 385 3.14 3.43 27.54
CA ASN A 385 2.76 2.04 27.26
C ASN A 385 3.45 1.51 25.99
N GLY A 386 3.97 2.39 25.13
CA GLY A 386 4.60 2.00 23.89
C GLY A 386 6.07 1.66 24.02
N ASP A 387 6.61 1.01 23.01
CA ASP A 387 8.01 0.64 22.88
C ASP A 387 8.80 1.72 22.17
N ASP A 388 9.80 2.30 22.84
CA ASP A 388 10.62 3.36 22.29
C ASP A 388 11.50 2.86 21.14
N ASP A 389 11.53 3.62 20.05
CA ASP A 389 12.41 3.37 18.93
C ASP A 389 13.76 4.10 19.10
N PRO A 390 14.87 3.37 19.23
CA PRO A 390 16.17 3.97 19.50
C PRO A 390 16.77 4.64 18.28
N ASN A 391 17.61 5.65 18.51
CA ASN A 391 18.46 6.19 17.45
C ASN A 391 19.40 5.09 16.94
N ARG A 392 19.39 4.86 15.60
CA ARG A 392 20.26 3.88 14.94
C ARG A 392 20.62 4.28 13.52
N PRO A 393 21.84 3.94 13.05
CA PRO A 393 22.20 4.13 11.64
C PRO A 393 21.52 3.07 10.77
N LEU A 394 21.00 3.51 9.61
CA LEU A 394 20.38 2.65 8.63
C LEU A 394 21.38 2.24 7.55
N PHE A 395 22.06 3.21 6.96
CA PHE A 395 23.15 2.96 6.01
C PHE A 395 24.14 4.11 5.95
N ASN A 396 25.37 3.76 5.52
CA ASN A 396 26.42 4.72 5.18
C ASN A 396 26.35 5.05 3.71
N VAL A 397 26.54 6.32 3.36
CA VAL A 397 26.73 6.76 1.98
C VAL A 397 28.23 6.76 1.66
N GLN A 398 28.64 6.00 0.65
CA GLN A 398 30.02 5.98 0.17
C GLN A 398 30.12 6.53 -1.24
N LEU A 399 31.12 7.40 -1.46
CA LEU A 399 31.41 7.90 -2.80
C LEU A 399 32.13 6.84 -3.62
N VAL A 400 31.67 6.62 -4.83
CA VAL A 400 32.27 5.73 -5.82
C VAL A 400 32.58 6.51 -7.10
N ASN A 401 33.40 5.93 -7.99
CA ASN A 401 33.61 6.46 -9.32
C ASN A 401 32.62 5.82 -10.29
N GLU A 402 32.31 6.52 -11.38
CA GLU A 402 31.35 6.11 -12.42
C GLU A 402 31.64 4.69 -13.00
N ASP A 403 32.89 4.26 -13.00
CA ASP A 403 33.30 2.93 -13.49
C ASP A 403 33.06 1.77 -12.49
N ASP A 404 32.76 2.07 -11.23
CA ASP A 404 32.64 1.09 -10.14
C ASP A 404 31.20 0.65 -9.87
N GLU A 405 30.20 1.37 -10.35
CA GLU A 405 28.81 0.92 -10.32
C GLU A 405 28.50 0.08 -11.57
N ALA A 406 28.04 -1.15 -11.35
CA ALA A 406 27.37 -1.89 -12.43
C ALA A 406 26.17 -1.02 -12.85
N ALA A 407 26.15 -0.59 -14.12
CA ALA A 407 25.12 0.30 -14.65
C ALA A 407 23.74 -0.38 -14.55
N GLU A 408 23.10 -0.25 -13.42
CA GLU A 408 21.68 -0.51 -13.29
C GLU A 408 20.98 0.69 -13.91
N ASP A 409 20.17 0.43 -14.95
CA ASP A 409 19.40 1.45 -15.66
C ASP A 409 18.18 1.81 -14.80
N ASP A 410 18.38 2.62 -13.76
CA ASP A 410 17.43 2.96 -12.71
C ASP A 410 16.97 4.43 -12.76
N ARG A 411 17.23 5.13 -13.88
CA ARG A 411 16.88 6.56 -14.00
C ARG A 411 15.38 6.78 -14.15
N VAL A 412 14.84 7.76 -13.43
CA VAL A 412 13.44 8.18 -13.55
C VAL A 412 13.14 8.67 -14.98
N GLY A 413 12.00 8.26 -15.53
CA GLY A 413 11.53 8.71 -16.85
C GLY A 413 11.95 7.85 -18.02
N GLN A 414 12.61 6.70 -17.81
CA GLN A 414 12.96 5.75 -18.87
C GLN A 414 11.73 5.06 -19.49
N PHE A 415 10.63 5.02 -18.76
CA PHE A 415 9.45 4.21 -19.09
C PHE A 415 8.30 5.00 -19.69
N SER A 416 8.56 5.87 -20.65
CA SER A 416 7.59 6.59 -21.49
C SER A 416 6.53 7.46 -20.80
N SER A 417 6.16 8.57 -21.44
CA SER A 417 5.19 9.57 -20.96
C SER A 417 3.84 8.94 -20.54
N VAL A 418 3.44 9.18 -19.32
CA VAL A 418 2.11 8.88 -18.78
C VAL A 418 1.21 10.10 -18.99
N ASN A 419 -0.02 9.91 -19.45
CA ASN A 419 -0.97 11.00 -19.62
C ASN A 419 -1.78 11.22 -18.35
N LEU A 420 -1.38 12.16 -17.51
CA LEU A 420 -2.02 12.51 -16.24
C LEU A 420 -3.12 13.57 -16.43
N ASN A 421 -4.01 13.40 -17.38
CA ASN A 421 -5.09 14.37 -17.64
C ASN A 421 -6.21 14.36 -16.59
N GLN A 422 -6.26 13.36 -15.70
CA GLN A 422 -7.28 13.24 -14.68
C GLN A 422 -6.72 13.65 -13.32
N LYS A 423 -7.49 14.44 -12.58
CA LYS A 423 -7.12 15.03 -11.30
C LYS A 423 -7.78 14.26 -10.16
N ARG A 424 -6.98 13.56 -9.38
CA ARG A 424 -7.47 12.68 -8.32
C ARG A 424 -8.27 13.42 -7.25
N PHE A 425 -7.73 14.54 -6.74
CA PHE A 425 -8.28 15.25 -5.58
C PHE A 425 -8.96 16.57 -5.93
N ALA A 426 -9.40 16.74 -7.19
CA ALA A 426 -9.97 18.01 -7.64
C ALA A 426 -11.10 18.51 -6.74
N GLY A 427 -10.93 19.71 -6.16
CA GLY A 427 -11.90 20.38 -5.31
C GLY A 427 -12.13 19.72 -3.94
N LEU A 428 -11.32 18.73 -3.50
CA LEU A 428 -11.51 18.07 -2.20
C LEU A 428 -11.46 19.05 -1.04
N ALA A 429 -10.47 19.95 -1.01
CA ALA A 429 -10.27 20.92 0.07
C ALA A 429 -11.47 21.87 0.29
N THR A 430 -12.33 22.04 -0.73
CA THR A 430 -13.48 22.95 -0.67
C THR A 430 -14.83 22.26 -0.86
N ALA A 431 -14.83 20.93 -1.01
CA ALA A 431 -16.07 20.16 -1.19
C ALA A 431 -16.98 20.27 0.04
N PRO A 432 -18.30 20.29 -0.13
CA PRO A 432 -19.24 20.26 0.99
C PRO A 432 -19.07 18.99 1.83
N ILE A 433 -19.04 19.13 3.15
CA ILE A 433 -18.98 18.02 4.10
C ILE A 433 -20.37 17.42 4.28
N ALA A 434 -20.51 16.13 3.97
CA ALA A 434 -21.77 15.40 4.11
C ALA A 434 -21.98 14.86 5.54
N ALA A 435 -20.90 14.50 6.23
CA ALA A 435 -20.92 14.05 7.61
C ALA A 435 -19.62 14.43 8.33
N LYS A 436 -19.71 14.58 9.66
CA LYS A 436 -18.56 14.71 10.55
C LYS A 436 -18.55 13.51 11.50
N ARG A 437 -17.38 12.93 11.72
CA ARG A 437 -17.21 11.77 12.61
C ARG A 437 -16.05 11.99 13.56
N VAL A 438 -16.16 11.38 14.74
CA VAL A 438 -15.04 11.24 15.67
C VAL A 438 -14.76 9.75 15.80
N VAL A 439 -13.54 9.37 15.50
CA VAL A 439 -12.98 8.04 15.68
C VAL A 439 -11.83 8.19 16.66
N PHE A 440 -11.63 7.24 17.54
CA PHE A 440 -10.53 7.34 18.50
C PHE A 440 -9.92 5.99 18.82
N PHE A 441 -8.62 6.02 19.08
CA PHE A 441 -7.86 4.88 19.57
C PHE A 441 -8.09 4.73 21.08
N ASN A 442 -8.31 3.49 21.50
CA ASN A 442 -8.53 3.11 22.88
C ASN A 442 -7.94 1.72 23.15
N GLU A 443 -7.56 1.44 24.39
CA GLU A 443 -6.89 0.21 24.74
C GLU A 443 -7.23 -0.28 26.14
N ASN A 444 -7.23 -1.61 26.31
CA ASN A 444 -7.20 -2.28 27.59
C ASN A 444 -5.97 -3.19 27.62
N GLN A 445 -4.81 -2.57 27.87
CA GLN A 445 -3.50 -3.20 27.85
C GLN A 445 -3.44 -4.52 28.63
N PRO A 446 -2.63 -5.51 28.19
CA PRO A 446 -1.81 -5.52 26.95
C PRO A 446 -2.46 -6.30 25.79
N THR A 447 -3.74 -6.62 25.82
CA THR A 447 -4.32 -7.65 24.96
C THR A 447 -5.53 -7.21 24.15
N GLN A 448 -6.01 -6.00 24.34
CA GLN A 448 -7.20 -5.49 23.64
C GLN A 448 -6.97 -4.07 23.17
N PHE A 449 -7.09 -3.88 21.88
CA PHE A 449 -6.94 -2.61 21.20
C PHE A 449 -8.19 -2.32 20.38
N PHE A 450 -8.62 -1.06 20.40
CA PHE A 450 -9.88 -0.64 19.80
C PHE A 450 -9.71 0.59 18.94
N MET A 451 -10.39 0.61 17.81
CA MET A 451 -10.67 1.82 17.06
C MET A 451 -12.15 2.14 17.21
N ASP A 452 -12.48 3.00 18.16
CA ASP A 452 -13.84 3.31 18.51
C ASP A 452 -14.44 4.42 17.65
N VAL A 453 -15.77 4.40 17.50
CA VAL A 453 -16.54 5.45 16.83
C VAL A 453 -17.44 6.11 17.86
N GLN A 454 -17.36 7.43 17.99
CA GLN A 454 -18.13 8.18 18.98
C GLN A 454 -19.62 7.84 18.91
N GLY A 455 -20.19 7.46 20.07
CA GLY A 455 -21.60 7.10 20.21
C GLY A 455 -21.94 5.65 19.86
N GLN A 456 -20.95 4.82 19.57
CA GLN A 456 -21.09 3.37 19.41
C GLN A 456 -20.50 2.62 20.60
N PRO A 457 -20.93 1.38 20.85
CA PRO A 457 -20.28 0.52 21.84
C PRO A 457 -18.86 0.18 21.43
N GLU A 458 -17.93 0.18 22.40
CA GLU A 458 -16.59 -0.37 22.24
C GLU A 458 -16.65 -1.86 21.86
N GLN A 459 -15.89 -2.25 20.84
CA GLN A 459 -15.75 -3.66 20.43
C GLN A 459 -14.46 -3.86 19.65
N PRO A 460 -13.72 -4.96 19.90
CA PRO A 460 -12.56 -5.31 19.09
C PRO A 460 -13.03 -5.68 17.68
N PHE A 461 -12.14 -5.57 16.71
CA PHE A 461 -12.43 -5.95 15.34
C PHE A 461 -12.96 -7.38 15.23
N ASN A 462 -13.96 -7.55 14.40
CA ASN A 462 -14.51 -8.85 14.04
C ASN A 462 -14.87 -8.82 12.53
N PRO A 463 -14.24 -9.64 11.69
CA PRO A 463 -14.50 -9.66 10.25
C PRO A 463 -15.95 -10.04 9.89
N ASN A 464 -16.71 -10.59 10.84
CA ASN A 464 -18.12 -10.94 10.71
C ASN A 464 -19.08 -9.85 11.23
N ALA A 465 -18.56 -8.76 11.83
CA ALA A 465 -19.38 -7.68 12.35
C ALA A 465 -20.02 -6.84 11.23
N ALA A 466 -21.08 -6.13 11.59
CA ALA A 466 -21.61 -5.06 10.75
C ALA A 466 -20.58 -3.92 10.65
N PRO A 467 -20.54 -3.17 9.52
CA PRO A 467 -19.65 -2.03 9.40
C PRO A 467 -19.89 -0.99 10.51
N ALA A 468 -18.79 -0.52 11.11
CA ALA A 468 -18.84 0.54 12.12
C ALA A 468 -19.27 1.88 11.50
N ILE A 469 -18.88 2.12 10.26
CA ILE A 469 -19.21 3.34 9.53
C ILE A 469 -19.78 2.98 8.16
N THR A 470 -20.85 3.69 7.77
CA THR A 470 -21.38 3.64 6.40
C THR A 470 -21.34 5.03 5.81
N ALA A 471 -20.62 5.17 4.69
CA ALA A 471 -20.53 6.38 3.89
C ALA A 471 -21.28 6.22 2.56
N THR A 472 -21.63 7.34 1.93
CA THR A 472 -22.34 7.33 0.64
C THR A 472 -21.36 7.73 -0.48
N GLN A 473 -21.27 6.93 -1.53
CA GLN A 473 -20.50 7.29 -2.72
C GLN A 473 -20.95 8.66 -3.27
N GLY A 474 -19.98 9.46 -3.67
CA GLY A 474 -20.20 10.83 -4.17
C GLY A 474 -20.13 11.90 -3.09
N THR A 475 -19.84 11.55 -1.83
CA THR A 475 -19.73 12.50 -0.70
C THR A 475 -18.29 12.71 -0.25
N VAL A 476 -18.10 13.77 0.55
CA VAL A 476 -16.88 14.04 1.31
C VAL A 476 -17.27 14.11 2.78
N GLU A 477 -16.50 13.46 3.64
CA GLU A 477 -16.70 13.50 5.09
C GLU A 477 -15.48 14.12 5.78
N GLU A 478 -15.71 14.75 6.95
CA GLU A 478 -14.66 15.25 7.84
C GLU A 478 -14.58 14.34 9.05
N TRP A 479 -13.38 13.77 9.27
CA TRP A 479 -13.16 12.88 10.41
C TRP A 479 -12.14 13.51 11.36
N THR A 480 -12.42 13.47 12.67
CA THR A 480 -11.44 13.71 13.72
C THR A 480 -11.00 12.37 14.25
N VAL A 481 -9.70 12.08 14.19
CA VAL A 481 -9.11 10.88 14.79
C VAL A 481 -8.35 11.33 16.03
N GLU A 482 -8.76 10.84 17.19
CA GLU A 482 -8.21 11.16 18.51
C GLU A 482 -7.41 9.98 19.07
N ASN A 483 -6.41 10.26 19.88
CA ASN A 483 -5.71 9.23 20.64
C ASN A 483 -5.99 9.39 22.15
N HIS A 484 -6.72 8.42 22.71
CA HIS A 484 -7.09 8.39 24.13
C HIS A 484 -6.14 7.49 24.97
N THR A 485 -5.05 7.00 24.36
CA THR A 485 -4.13 6.04 24.98
C THR A 485 -2.82 6.68 25.40
N LEU A 486 -2.00 5.93 26.11
CA LEU A 486 -0.69 6.37 26.59
C LEU A 486 0.46 5.96 25.66
N GLU A 487 0.13 5.54 24.41
CA GLU A 487 1.11 5.22 23.38
C GLU A 487 0.70 5.80 22.03
N ASN A 488 1.64 5.89 21.07
CA ASN A 488 1.39 6.38 19.73
C ASN A 488 0.57 5.38 18.93
N HIS A 489 -0.28 5.89 18.04
CA HIS A 489 -1.02 5.08 17.06
C HIS A 489 -0.95 5.68 15.67
N GLU A 490 -1.05 4.79 14.66
CA GLU A 490 -0.86 5.11 13.26
C GLU A 490 -2.15 4.88 12.49
N PHE A 491 -2.86 5.95 12.17
CA PHE A 491 -4.13 5.83 11.44
C PHE A 491 -3.90 5.55 9.96
N HIS A 492 -4.40 4.42 9.48
CA HIS A 492 -4.45 4.05 8.07
C HIS A 492 -5.89 3.91 7.55
N PHE A 493 -6.06 4.25 6.27
CA PHE A 493 -7.33 4.18 5.58
C PHE A 493 -7.16 3.51 4.21
N HIS A 494 -7.77 2.34 4.02
CA HIS A 494 -7.70 1.58 2.78
C HIS A 494 -8.38 2.29 1.60
N GLN A 495 -7.97 2.00 0.38
CA GLN A 495 -8.50 2.44 -0.91
C GLN A 495 -8.47 3.95 -1.17
N LEU A 496 -8.27 4.78 -0.17
CA LEU A 496 -8.42 6.23 -0.30
C LEU A 496 -7.24 6.98 0.34
N HIS A 497 -6.88 8.11 -0.27
CA HIS A 497 -6.10 9.12 0.43
C HIS A 497 -7.05 10.14 1.04
N PHE A 498 -6.68 10.66 2.18
CA PHE A 498 -7.34 11.79 2.84
C PHE A 498 -6.49 13.05 2.76
N LEU A 499 -7.13 14.21 2.84
CA LEU A 499 -6.43 15.48 3.05
C LEU A 499 -6.27 15.69 4.56
N LEU A 500 -5.03 15.82 5.04
CA LEU A 500 -4.75 16.20 6.43
C LEU A 500 -5.00 17.70 6.62
N GLU A 501 -6.11 18.08 7.26
CA GLU A 501 -6.46 19.49 7.46
C GLU A 501 -5.78 20.12 8.67
N SER A 502 -5.61 19.37 9.76
CA SER A 502 -4.92 19.85 10.97
C SER A 502 -4.36 18.73 11.83
N GLN A 503 -3.34 19.08 12.61
CA GLN A 503 -2.74 18.31 13.70
C GLN A 503 -2.92 19.13 14.98
N ASN A 504 -3.61 18.58 15.99
CA ASN A 504 -4.00 19.33 17.18
C ASN A 504 -3.44 18.66 18.43
N ASN A 505 -3.00 19.47 19.39
CA ASN A 505 -2.49 19.03 20.70
C ASN A 505 -1.26 18.11 20.62
N PHE A 506 -0.56 18.12 19.47
CA PHE A 506 0.75 17.48 19.32
C PHE A 506 1.77 18.27 20.16
N GLY A 507 2.70 17.59 20.80
CA GLY A 507 3.80 18.24 21.51
C GLY A 507 3.50 18.64 22.95
N ILE A 508 2.34 18.30 23.54
CA ILE A 508 2.11 18.52 24.98
C ILE A 508 3.18 17.79 25.82
N ASN A 509 3.66 16.64 25.34
CA ASN A 509 4.73 15.84 25.97
C ASN A 509 5.91 15.55 25.03
N ARG A 510 6.13 16.31 23.97
CA ARG A 510 7.07 15.92 22.92
C ARG A 510 8.21 16.88 22.73
N ASP A 511 9.42 16.32 22.64
CA ASP A 511 10.64 17.02 22.21
C ASP A 511 10.74 17.14 20.66
N GLN A 512 9.75 16.60 19.91
CA GLN A 512 9.80 16.50 18.45
C GLN A 512 8.59 17.22 17.83
N GLU A 513 8.86 18.08 16.86
CA GLU A 513 7.80 18.71 16.06
C GLU A 513 7.18 17.68 15.10
N PRO A 514 5.85 17.72 14.90
CA PRO A 514 5.20 16.89 13.90
C PRO A 514 5.74 17.21 12.51
N PRO A 515 5.79 16.23 11.59
CA PRO A 515 6.25 16.48 10.23
C PRO A 515 5.39 17.56 9.54
N ALA A 516 6.00 18.31 8.63
CA ALA A 516 5.34 19.39 7.88
C ALA A 516 4.41 18.82 6.76
N ILE A 517 3.45 17.98 7.16
CA ILE A 517 2.53 17.25 6.26
C ILE A 517 1.09 17.80 6.29
N THR A 518 0.79 18.78 7.12
CA THR A 518 -0.53 19.44 7.09
C THR A 518 -0.79 20.05 5.71
N GLY A 519 -1.97 19.80 5.17
CA GLY A 519 -2.34 20.21 3.81
C GLY A 519 -1.91 19.22 2.72
N GLN A 520 -1.30 18.08 3.08
CA GLN A 520 -0.91 17.03 2.14
C GLN A 520 -1.98 15.93 2.06
N TYR A 521 -1.95 15.16 0.96
CA TYR A 521 -2.76 13.97 0.75
C TYR A 521 -1.98 12.75 1.21
N LEU A 522 -2.56 11.98 2.11
CA LEU A 522 -1.91 10.87 2.81
C LEU A 522 -2.86 9.68 2.88
N ASP A 523 -2.33 8.48 3.07
CA ASP A 523 -3.09 7.31 3.50
C ASP A 523 -2.72 6.86 4.92
N MET A 524 -1.66 7.47 5.47
CA MET A 524 -1.15 7.23 6.82
C MET A 524 -0.99 8.52 7.60
N VAL A 525 -1.28 8.51 8.91
CA VAL A 525 -0.93 9.61 9.81
C VAL A 525 -0.74 9.13 11.25
N GLU A 526 0.37 9.54 11.87
CA GLU A 526 0.60 9.32 13.30
C GLU A 526 -0.29 10.24 14.14
N VAL A 527 -0.93 9.67 15.17
CA VAL A 527 -1.59 10.40 16.25
C VAL A 527 -0.87 10.07 17.55
N PRO A 528 -0.07 11.02 18.09
CA PRO A 528 0.79 10.75 19.25
C PRO A 528 -0.01 10.42 20.51
N ASN A 529 0.70 9.80 21.46
CA ASN A 529 0.13 9.44 22.75
C ASN A 529 -0.42 10.64 23.51
N TRP A 530 -1.52 10.41 24.23
CA TRP A 530 -2.02 11.33 25.25
C TRP A 530 -1.15 11.22 26.51
N ASP A 531 -1.07 12.30 27.31
CA ASP A 531 -0.24 12.35 28.51
C ASP A 531 -0.93 11.81 29.79
N GLY A 532 -2.17 11.32 29.67
CA GLY A 532 -2.94 10.80 30.80
C GLY A 532 -3.54 11.89 31.72
N ASN A 533 -3.35 13.16 31.40
CA ASN A 533 -3.87 14.27 32.20
C ASN A 533 -5.28 14.68 31.72
N LEU A 534 -6.29 14.42 32.53
CA LEU A 534 -7.70 14.73 32.20
C LEU A 534 -8.00 16.21 31.96
N ASP A 535 -7.12 17.12 32.37
CA ASP A 535 -7.22 18.57 32.08
C ASP A 535 -6.66 18.93 30.70
N HIS A 536 -6.00 18.01 30.01
CA HIS A 536 -5.44 18.20 28.69
C HIS A 536 -6.31 17.56 27.60
N PRO A 537 -6.51 18.23 26.46
CA PRO A 537 -7.24 17.64 25.36
C PRO A 537 -6.44 16.50 24.70
N TYR A 538 -7.14 15.55 24.12
CA TYR A 538 -6.51 14.47 23.36
C TYR A 538 -5.75 14.99 22.14
N PRO A 539 -4.59 14.40 21.83
CA PRO A 539 -3.96 14.59 20.53
C PRO A 539 -4.91 14.11 19.42
N SER A 540 -4.99 14.85 18.33
CA SER A 540 -5.91 14.50 17.24
C SER A 540 -5.48 15.05 15.89
N VAL A 541 -5.99 14.44 14.84
CA VAL A 541 -5.90 14.93 13.47
C VAL A 541 -7.30 15.16 12.90
N THR A 542 -7.43 16.16 12.02
CA THR A 542 -8.66 16.36 11.24
C THR A 542 -8.38 16.01 9.79
N LEU A 543 -9.19 15.10 9.25
CA LEU A 543 -9.04 14.51 7.95
C LEU A 543 -10.25 14.82 7.07
N ARG A 544 -10.01 15.09 5.79
CA ARG A 544 -11.08 15.20 4.81
C ARG A 544 -11.00 14.00 3.87
N ILE A 545 -12.01 13.13 3.92
CA ILE A 545 -12.04 11.83 3.22
C ILE A 545 -12.92 11.93 1.99
N ASP A 546 -12.40 11.46 0.85
CA ASP A 546 -13.01 11.58 -0.47
C ASP A 546 -13.72 10.29 -0.90
N PHE A 547 -14.98 10.16 -0.59
CA PHE A 547 -15.82 9.05 -1.07
C PHE A 547 -16.43 9.31 -2.46
N ARG A 548 -15.95 10.31 -3.21
CA ARG A 548 -16.45 10.61 -4.57
C ARG A 548 -15.91 9.65 -5.64
N GLY A 549 -14.97 8.79 -5.27
CA GLY A 549 -14.36 7.78 -6.13
C GLY A 549 -15.31 6.65 -6.55
N HIS A 550 -14.74 5.59 -7.09
CA HIS A 550 -15.47 4.42 -7.58
C HIS A 550 -15.60 3.30 -6.53
N ASP A 551 -15.02 3.49 -5.36
CA ASP A 551 -14.89 2.45 -4.34
C ASP A 551 -16.22 2.24 -3.62
N ILE A 552 -16.91 1.15 -3.99
CA ILE A 552 -18.13 0.68 -3.35
C ILE A 552 -17.84 -0.70 -2.76
N GLY A 553 -18.18 -0.90 -1.50
CA GLY A 553 -17.97 -2.15 -0.80
C GLY A 553 -17.52 -1.94 0.63
N ASP A 554 -17.00 -2.99 1.22
CA ASP A 554 -16.47 -3.02 2.58
C ASP A 554 -14.94 -3.02 2.50
N PHE A 555 -14.29 -2.17 3.27
CA PHE A 555 -12.87 -2.10 3.47
C PHE A 555 -12.58 -1.64 4.91
N VAL A 556 -11.33 -1.50 5.29
CA VAL A 556 -10.96 -1.22 6.67
C VAL A 556 -10.27 0.13 6.85
N SER A 557 -10.36 0.66 8.07
CA SER A 557 -9.41 1.61 8.63
C SER A 557 -8.87 1.01 9.93
N HIS A 558 -7.58 1.21 10.22
CA HIS A 558 -6.94 0.58 11.36
C HIS A 558 -5.70 1.35 11.84
N CYS A 559 -5.20 1.01 13.03
CA CYS A 559 -3.85 1.34 13.42
C CYS A 559 -2.87 0.49 12.62
N HIS A 560 -1.79 1.08 12.09
CA HIS A 560 -0.80 0.33 11.33
C HIS A 560 0.46 -0.05 12.13
N ILE A 561 0.41 0.03 13.45
CA ILE A 561 1.19 -0.82 14.32
C ILE A 561 0.49 -2.17 14.27
N LEU A 562 1.09 -3.15 13.56
CA LEU A 562 0.38 -4.39 13.19
C LEU A 562 0.07 -5.28 14.38
N ASN A 563 0.83 -5.17 15.48
CA ASN A 563 0.45 -5.80 16.73
C ASN A 563 -0.91 -5.29 17.21
N HIS A 564 -1.14 -3.98 17.21
CA HIS A 564 -2.43 -3.39 17.60
C HIS A 564 -3.56 -3.76 16.65
N GLU A 565 -3.28 -3.78 15.32
CA GLU A 565 -4.23 -4.24 14.30
C GLU A 565 -4.67 -5.68 14.56
N ASP A 566 -3.70 -6.59 14.72
CA ASP A 566 -3.95 -8.03 14.95
C ASP A 566 -4.69 -8.29 16.29
N LEU A 567 -4.54 -7.41 17.27
CA LEU A 567 -5.23 -7.44 18.56
C LEU A 567 -6.58 -6.69 18.56
N GLY A 568 -7.01 -6.11 17.41
CA GLY A 568 -8.37 -5.62 17.21
C GLY A 568 -8.54 -4.14 16.91
N MET A 569 -7.47 -3.34 16.77
CA MET A 569 -7.56 -1.89 16.50
C MET A 569 -7.90 -1.59 15.03
N MET A 570 -9.08 -1.99 14.59
CA MET A 570 -9.54 -1.91 13.20
C MET A 570 -11.07 -1.76 13.13
N ASN A 571 -11.56 -1.10 12.08
CA ASN A 571 -12.97 -0.93 11.76
C ASN A 571 -13.30 -1.31 10.33
N ILE A 572 -14.50 -1.88 10.11
CA ILE A 572 -15.06 -2.03 8.76
C ILE A 572 -15.79 -0.74 8.37
N ILE A 573 -15.41 -0.21 7.21
CA ILE A 573 -16.05 0.93 6.55
C ILE A 573 -16.82 0.39 5.34
N ARG A 574 -18.08 0.79 5.21
CA ARG A 574 -18.91 0.46 4.04
C ARG A 574 -19.21 1.69 3.22
N VAL A 575 -18.89 1.67 1.94
CA VAL A 575 -19.35 2.67 0.98
C VAL A 575 -20.52 2.13 0.18
N VAL A 576 -21.65 2.83 0.21
CA VAL A 576 -22.86 2.44 -0.52
C VAL A 576 -23.15 3.41 -1.67
N PRO A 577 -23.79 2.94 -2.76
CA PRO A 577 -24.24 3.83 -3.83
C PRO A 577 -25.22 4.90 -3.30
N PRO A 578 -25.28 6.10 -3.91
CA PRO A 578 -26.28 7.10 -3.56
C PRO A 578 -27.69 6.54 -3.79
N ALA A 579 -28.62 6.87 -2.89
CA ALA A 579 -30.01 6.48 -3.06
C ALA A 579 -30.54 6.95 -4.42
N LYS A 580 -31.13 6.06 -5.20
CA LYS A 580 -31.76 6.43 -6.48
C LYS A 580 -32.81 7.50 -6.20
N SER A 581 -32.65 8.70 -6.74
CA SER A 581 -33.68 9.75 -6.60
C SER A 581 -35.00 9.19 -7.12
N ALA A 582 -36.03 9.17 -6.27
CA ALA A 582 -37.36 8.80 -6.71
C ALA A 582 -37.75 9.72 -7.87
N ASN A 583 -37.98 9.13 -9.02
CA ASN A 583 -38.20 9.83 -10.28
C ASN A 583 -39.43 10.74 -10.13
N THR A 584 -39.24 12.06 -9.93
CA THR A 584 -40.30 13.07 -9.78
C THR A 584 -41.14 13.28 -11.05
N ASN A 585 -40.93 12.45 -12.07
CA ASN A 585 -41.74 12.45 -13.30
C ASN A 585 -43.12 11.81 -13.15
N ALA A 586 -43.44 11.18 -12.00
CA ALA A 586 -44.82 10.70 -11.73
C ALA A 586 -45.79 11.82 -11.34
N ALA A 587 -45.30 12.93 -10.77
CA ALA A 587 -46.13 14.05 -10.36
C ALA A 587 -46.54 15.00 -11.50
N ARG A 588 -45.83 14.96 -12.64
CA ARG A 588 -46.17 15.81 -13.81
C ARG A 588 -47.18 15.19 -14.75
N LYS A 589 -47.51 13.89 -14.65
CA LYS A 589 -48.57 13.25 -15.44
C LYS A 589 -49.98 13.34 -14.82
N ALA A 590 -50.11 13.70 -13.53
CA ALA A 590 -51.40 13.82 -12.86
C ALA A 590 -52.06 15.21 -13.00
N THR A 591 -51.33 16.24 -13.48
CA THR A 591 -51.85 17.63 -13.55
C THR A 591 -52.22 18.09 -14.96
N VAL A 592 -52.12 17.25 -15.99
CA VAL A 592 -52.49 17.61 -17.38
C VAL A 592 -53.80 16.95 -17.87
N SER A 593 -54.46 16.09 -17.03
CA SER A 593 -55.70 15.41 -17.44
C SER A 593 -57.00 15.98 -16.84
N ALA A 594 -57.00 17.24 -16.43
CA ALA A 594 -58.22 17.89 -15.90
C ALA A 594 -58.53 19.23 -16.55
N LYS A 595 -58.60 19.26 -17.89
CA LYS A 595 -59.30 20.33 -18.65
C LYS A 595 -59.44 19.86 -20.10
N THR A 596 -60.62 19.33 -20.43
CA THR A 596 -61.44 19.62 -21.61
C THR A 596 -62.44 18.49 -21.84
N GLY A 597 -63.68 18.86 -22.00
CA GLY A 597 -64.62 18.10 -22.80
C GLY A 597 -65.95 17.74 -22.15
N SER A 598 -66.81 18.70 -22.11
CA SER A 598 -68.28 18.59 -21.97
C SER A 598 -68.90 17.85 -23.13
N SER A 599 -70.01 17.09 -22.83
CA SER A 599 -71.19 16.71 -23.68
C SER A 599 -70.99 15.54 -24.64
N THR A 600 -71.72 14.46 -24.60
CA THR A 600 -73.15 14.24 -24.93
C THR A 600 -73.54 12.76 -24.79
N LYS A 601 -74.82 12.54 -24.41
CA LYS A 601 -75.59 11.32 -24.26
C LYS A 601 -75.50 10.27 -25.38
N ARG A 602 -75.53 8.94 -25.02
CA ARG A 602 -76.66 8.02 -25.32
C ARG A 602 -76.40 6.60 -24.77
N SER A 603 -77.36 6.16 -24.01
CA SER A 603 -78.06 4.88 -23.76
C SER A 603 -77.51 3.58 -24.40
N GLY A 604 -77.49 2.48 -23.60
CA GLY A 604 -77.61 1.12 -24.07
C GLY A 604 -77.21 0.04 -23.10
N LEU A 605 -78.17 -0.43 -22.29
CA LEU A 605 -78.40 -1.82 -21.82
C LEU A 605 -77.22 -2.74 -21.34
N LEU A 606 -77.41 -3.13 -20.10
CA LEU A 606 -76.92 -4.38 -19.44
C LEU A 606 -77.34 -5.67 -20.20
N PRO A 607 -76.65 -6.85 -19.98
CA PRO A 607 -76.99 -7.64 -18.77
C PRO A 607 -75.85 -8.39 -18.09
N THR A 608 -76.03 -8.55 -16.82
CA THR A 608 -75.82 -9.60 -15.79
C THR A 608 -75.17 -10.95 -16.18
N SER A 609 -74.24 -11.42 -15.33
CA SER A 609 -74.24 -12.71 -14.61
C SER A 609 -72.97 -12.85 -13.74
N THR A 610 -73.11 -12.88 -12.45
CA THR A 610 -73.13 -13.94 -11.41
C THR A 610 -72.03 -15.00 -11.50
N GLY A 611 -71.35 -15.21 -10.38
CA GLY A 611 -70.67 -16.42 -10.01
C GLY A 611 -69.39 -16.27 -9.23
N VAL A 612 -69.50 -16.22 -7.95
CA VAL A 612 -69.27 -17.18 -6.86
C VAL A 612 -67.79 -17.43 -6.46
N MET A 613 -67.57 -17.10 -5.20
CA MET A 613 -66.58 -17.50 -4.18
C MET A 613 -65.75 -18.75 -4.38
N GLY A 614 -64.54 -18.69 -3.83
CA GLY A 614 -63.75 -19.85 -3.44
C GLY A 614 -62.56 -19.44 -2.57
N ASN A 615 -62.79 -19.37 -1.27
CA ASN A 615 -61.73 -19.44 -0.24
C ASN A 615 -61.03 -20.79 -0.27
N MET A 616 -59.73 -20.84 -0.11
CA MET A 616 -59.12 -21.86 0.78
C MET A 616 -57.73 -21.45 1.27
N LYS A 617 -57.56 -21.67 2.57
CA LYS A 617 -56.39 -21.49 3.41
C LYS A 617 -55.41 -22.64 3.34
N MET A 618 -54.15 -22.37 3.74
CA MET A 618 -53.19 -23.17 4.48
C MET A 618 -52.57 -24.44 3.80
N ASN A 619 -51.29 -24.49 3.67
CA ASN A 619 -50.31 -24.93 4.68
C ASN A 619 -48.98 -24.30 4.42
#